data_1539e7eede7872f9687284ba03b937e9
#
_entry.id   1539e7eede7872f9687284ba03b937e9
#
_cell.length_a   1.000
_cell.length_b   1.000
_cell.length_c   1.000
_cell.angle_alpha   90.00
_cell.angle_beta   90.00
_cell.angle_gamma   90.00
#
_symmetry.space_group_name_H-M   'P 1'
#
loop_
_entity.id
_entity.type
_entity.pdbx_description
1 polymer ?
#
loop_
_entity_poly.entity_id
_entity_poly.type
_entity_poly.pdbx_seq_one_letter_code
_entity_poly.pdbx_strand_id
1 'polypeptide(L)'
;KRQTKCIMNIIAVVVTYNRMELLKRNIRCLQQNKPISSIVIVNNGSTDGTTEWLAAQEGLTVINQTNVGGAGGFYTGIQYAYQAGADWIWCMDDDVFPRADCLEQLLPYTGKKDIGILAPRRLLEGEIFTHDFQAYNLSNPFVSMYSKKLAGRHITSPTEITGTAFEGPF
;
A
#
# COMPACT_ATOMS: atom_id res chain seq x y z
N LYS A 1 -36.41 -1.37 -4.52
CA LYS A 1 -35.45 -2.24 -3.81
C LYS A 1 -34.22 -1.37 -3.53
N ARG A 2 -33.99 -1.00 -2.26
CA ARG A 2 -32.77 -0.32 -1.84
C ARG A 2 -31.61 -1.31 -2.06
N GLN A 3 -30.74 -1.05 -3.03
CA GLN A 3 -29.44 -1.71 -3.10
C GLN A 3 -28.67 -1.31 -1.83
N THR A 4 -28.47 -2.24 -0.92
CA THR A 4 -27.52 -2.10 0.18
C THR A 4 -26.16 -1.94 -0.50
N LYS A 5 -25.62 -0.72 -0.50
CA LYS A 5 -24.27 -0.44 -0.99
C LYS A 5 -23.33 -1.27 -0.09
N CYS A 6 -22.82 -2.38 -0.61
CA CYS A 6 -21.83 -3.18 0.11
C CYS A 6 -20.64 -2.25 0.37
N ILE A 7 -20.39 -1.93 1.62
CA ILE A 7 -19.26 -1.07 1.99
C ILE A 7 -18.02 -1.93 1.77
N MET A 8 -17.19 -1.54 0.81
CA MET A 8 -15.93 -2.22 0.50
C MET A 8 -15.01 -2.17 1.72
N ASN A 9 -14.51 -3.33 2.13
CA ASN A 9 -13.59 -3.45 3.27
C ASN A 9 -12.15 -3.23 2.78
N ILE A 10 -11.63 -2.01 2.98
CA ILE A 10 -10.27 -1.64 2.60
C ILE A 10 -9.41 -1.55 3.85
N ILE A 11 -8.39 -2.39 3.95
CA ILE A 11 -7.46 -2.42 5.08
C ILE A 11 -6.10 -1.90 4.63
N ALA A 12 -5.63 -0.83 5.28
CA ALA A 12 -4.27 -0.35 5.09
C ALA A 12 -3.28 -1.16 5.96
N VAL A 13 -2.17 -1.59 5.37
CA VAL A 13 -1.09 -2.31 6.04
C VAL A 13 0.19 -1.49 5.95
N VAL A 14 0.76 -1.15 7.09
CA VAL A 14 2.02 -0.40 7.19
C VAL A 14 3.02 -1.22 7.98
N VAL A 15 4.23 -1.39 7.45
CA VAL A 15 5.35 -2.00 8.16
C VAL A 15 6.29 -0.92 8.64
N THR A 16 6.74 -1.01 9.91
CA THR A 16 7.66 -0.05 10.50
C THR A 16 8.77 -0.72 11.30
N TYR A 17 9.95 -0.09 11.30
CA TYR A 17 11.09 -0.47 12.12
C TYR A 17 11.95 0.74 12.45
N ASN A 18 11.96 1.18 13.72
CA ASN A 18 12.78 2.30 14.23
C ASN A 18 12.59 3.61 13.45
N ARG A 19 11.35 3.97 13.12
CA ARG A 19 10.99 5.18 12.36
C ARG A 19 9.74 5.87 12.89
N MET A 20 9.65 6.05 14.23
CA MET A 20 8.46 6.54 14.91
C MET A 20 7.88 7.83 14.29
N GLU A 21 8.71 8.82 13.97
CA GLU A 21 8.21 10.11 13.45
C GLU A 21 7.66 10.01 12.02
N LEU A 22 8.26 9.17 11.18
CA LEU A 22 7.73 8.91 9.84
C LEU A 22 6.40 8.16 9.94
N LEU A 23 6.34 7.13 10.78
CA LEU A 23 5.10 6.38 11.04
C LEU A 23 3.97 7.30 11.53
N LYS A 24 4.23 8.21 12.46
CA LYS A 24 3.24 9.20 12.94
C LYS A 24 2.68 10.04 11.79
N ARG A 25 3.54 10.47 10.88
CA ARG A 25 3.15 11.24 9.70
C ARG A 25 2.33 10.39 8.72
N ASN A 26 2.78 9.17 8.46
CA ASN A 26 2.08 8.22 7.59
C ASN A 26 0.65 7.96 8.09
N ILE A 27 0.47 7.62 9.37
CA ILE A 27 -0.84 7.36 9.97
C ILE A 27 -1.77 8.58 9.83
N ARG A 28 -1.28 9.80 10.06
CA ARG A 28 -2.09 11.02 9.86
C ARG A 28 -2.56 11.17 8.41
N CYS A 29 -1.72 10.82 7.44
CA CYS A 29 -2.11 10.82 6.03
C CYS A 29 -3.15 9.75 5.73
N LEU A 30 -3.00 8.53 6.26
CA LEU A 30 -3.95 7.43 6.08
C LEU A 30 -5.32 7.75 6.68
N GLN A 31 -5.38 8.38 7.85
CA GLN A 31 -6.64 8.77 8.50
C GLN A 31 -7.45 9.78 7.69
N GLN A 32 -6.82 10.52 6.79
CA GLN A 32 -7.49 11.44 5.86
C GLN A 32 -8.05 10.72 4.61
N ASN A 33 -7.59 9.51 4.32
CA ASN A 33 -8.02 8.74 3.16
C ASN A 33 -9.30 7.93 3.48
N LYS A 34 -10.44 8.38 2.98
CA LYS A 34 -11.72 7.66 3.10
C LYS A 34 -12.03 6.90 1.80
N PRO A 35 -12.59 5.69 1.86
CA PRO A 35 -13.05 4.92 3.00
C PRO A 35 -12.06 3.81 3.42
N ILE A 36 -11.06 4.11 4.25
CA ILE A 36 -10.28 3.05 4.91
C ILE A 36 -11.14 2.47 6.04
N SER A 37 -11.27 1.14 6.10
CA SER A 37 -12.02 0.43 7.14
C SER A 37 -11.20 0.26 8.42
N SER A 38 -9.90 -0.07 8.26
CA SER A 38 -8.96 -0.17 9.37
C SER A 38 -7.51 0.04 8.92
N ILE A 39 -6.64 0.40 9.87
CA ILE A 39 -5.20 0.56 9.66
C ILE A 39 -4.50 -0.47 10.53
N VAL A 40 -3.72 -1.33 9.89
CA VAL A 40 -2.88 -2.37 10.52
C VAL A 40 -1.44 -1.91 10.49
N ILE A 41 -0.81 -1.80 11.65
CA ILE A 41 0.59 -1.47 11.79
C ILE A 41 1.35 -2.72 12.22
N VAL A 42 2.30 -3.16 11.41
CA VAL A 42 3.24 -4.22 11.78
C VAL A 42 4.51 -3.58 12.30
N ASN A 43 4.66 -3.57 13.62
CA ASN A 43 5.87 -3.12 14.28
C ASN A 43 6.89 -4.27 14.28
N ASN A 44 7.87 -4.14 13.40
CA ASN A 44 8.84 -5.20 13.10
C ASN A 44 10.04 -5.19 14.06
N GLY A 45 9.77 -5.08 15.36
CA GLY A 45 10.78 -5.15 16.43
C GLY A 45 11.47 -3.82 16.72
N SER A 46 10.76 -2.70 16.63
CA SER A 46 11.31 -1.37 16.95
C SER A 46 11.75 -1.23 18.41
N THR A 47 12.82 -0.47 18.63
CA THR A 47 13.46 -0.18 19.93
C THR A 47 13.57 1.32 20.22
N ASP A 48 12.99 2.17 19.37
CA ASP A 48 13.08 3.64 19.43
C ASP A 48 11.89 4.31 20.16
N GLY A 49 11.09 3.54 20.93
CA GLY A 49 9.88 4.02 21.60
C GLY A 49 8.60 3.86 20.73
N THR A 50 8.71 3.33 19.52
CA THR A 50 7.56 3.08 18.64
C THR A 50 6.54 2.15 19.28
N THR A 51 6.99 1.11 20.00
CA THR A 51 6.10 0.13 20.65
C THR A 51 5.22 0.78 21.71
N GLU A 52 5.82 1.57 22.59
CA GLU A 52 5.14 2.27 23.69
C GLU A 52 4.17 3.31 23.12
N TRP A 53 4.61 4.04 22.09
CA TRP A 53 3.76 5.02 21.44
C TRP A 53 2.54 4.38 20.75
N LEU A 54 2.74 3.26 20.03
CA LEU A 54 1.65 2.53 19.39
C LEU A 54 0.65 1.97 20.39
N ALA A 55 1.11 1.50 21.55
CA ALA A 55 0.23 0.99 22.61
C ALA A 55 -0.74 2.06 23.17
N ALA A 56 -0.40 3.34 23.02
CA ALA A 56 -1.24 4.46 23.45
C ALA A 56 -2.17 4.99 22.35
N GLN A 57 -2.13 4.42 21.13
CA GLN A 57 -2.98 4.87 20.03
C GLN A 57 -4.29 4.07 19.98
N GLU A 58 -5.39 4.79 19.77
CA GLU A 58 -6.70 4.18 19.55
C GLU A 58 -6.99 4.08 18.03
N GLY A 59 -7.84 3.14 17.63
CA GLY A 59 -8.30 2.98 16.25
C GLY A 59 -7.26 2.37 15.30
N LEU A 60 -6.16 1.85 15.84
CA LEU A 60 -5.16 1.09 15.08
C LEU A 60 -5.18 -0.38 15.49
N THR A 61 -4.92 -1.26 14.55
CA THR A 61 -4.57 -2.64 14.82
C THR A 61 -3.05 -2.76 14.80
N VAL A 62 -2.45 -3.12 15.94
CA VAL A 62 -0.99 -3.20 16.06
C VAL A 62 -0.57 -4.65 16.21
N ILE A 63 0.37 -5.08 15.37
CA ILE A 63 1.01 -6.40 15.44
C ILE A 63 2.49 -6.18 15.76
N ASN A 64 2.91 -6.61 16.94
CA ASN A 64 4.32 -6.59 17.34
C ASN A 64 4.96 -7.94 17.03
N GLN A 65 6.10 -7.92 16.36
CA GLN A 65 6.89 -9.12 16.06
C GLN A 65 8.39 -8.81 16.15
N THR A 66 9.21 -9.84 16.19
CA THR A 66 10.66 -9.70 16.00
C THR A 66 10.94 -9.29 14.55
N ASN A 67 12.04 -8.57 14.32
CA ASN A 67 12.40 -8.15 12.96
C ASN A 67 12.72 -9.35 12.07
N VAL A 68 11.85 -9.60 11.12
CA VAL A 68 11.99 -10.67 10.09
C VAL A 68 12.17 -10.08 8.68
N GLY A 69 12.60 -8.83 8.61
CA GLY A 69 12.72 -8.08 7.36
C GLY A 69 11.38 -7.51 6.84
N GLY A 70 11.47 -6.60 5.87
CA GLY A 70 10.28 -5.93 5.31
C GLY A 70 9.29 -6.93 4.70
N ALA A 71 9.76 -7.89 3.90
CA ALA A 71 8.91 -8.92 3.29
C ALA A 71 8.15 -9.75 4.34
N GLY A 72 8.80 -10.11 5.45
CA GLY A 72 8.15 -10.81 6.56
C GLY A 72 7.11 -9.94 7.27
N GLY A 73 7.40 -8.64 7.44
CA GLY A 73 6.44 -7.68 7.97
C GLY A 73 5.19 -7.56 7.09
N PHE A 74 5.36 -7.40 5.79
CA PHE A 74 4.23 -7.37 4.85
C PHE A 74 3.46 -8.69 4.81
N TYR A 75 4.14 -9.83 4.83
CA TYR A 75 3.47 -11.13 4.92
C TYR A 75 2.52 -11.19 6.12
N THR A 76 2.99 -10.80 7.30
CA THR A 76 2.18 -10.79 8.53
C THR A 76 0.96 -9.86 8.40
N GLY A 77 1.18 -8.64 7.93
CA GLY A 77 0.10 -7.65 7.79
C GLY A 77 -0.93 -8.04 6.72
N ILE A 78 -0.49 -8.55 5.58
CA ILE A 78 -1.37 -9.01 4.49
C ILE A 78 -2.16 -10.24 4.95
N GLN A 79 -1.52 -11.20 5.63
CA GLN A 79 -2.20 -12.36 6.16
C GLN A 79 -3.31 -11.96 7.14
N TYR A 80 -3.02 -11.03 8.05
CA TYR A 80 -4.03 -10.50 8.98
C TYR A 80 -5.19 -9.84 8.22
N ALA A 81 -4.91 -8.93 7.28
CA ALA A 81 -5.93 -8.22 6.53
C ALA A 81 -6.80 -9.17 5.70
N TYR A 82 -6.19 -10.19 5.08
CA TYR A 82 -6.92 -11.23 4.35
C TYR A 82 -7.85 -12.02 5.26
N GLN A 83 -7.39 -12.45 6.44
CA GLN A 83 -8.21 -13.16 7.42
C GLN A 83 -9.32 -12.28 8.01
N ALA A 84 -9.12 -10.97 8.08
CA ALA A 84 -10.13 -10.00 8.47
C ALA A 84 -11.16 -9.70 7.35
N GLY A 85 -11.08 -10.38 6.21
CA GLY A 85 -12.02 -10.26 5.11
C GLY A 85 -11.88 -8.96 4.32
N ALA A 86 -10.65 -8.48 4.13
CA ALA A 86 -10.41 -7.33 3.27
C ALA A 86 -10.80 -7.63 1.82
N ASP A 87 -11.56 -6.73 1.18
CA ASP A 87 -11.77 -6.75 -0.27
C ASP A 87 -10.53 -6.22 -1.00
N TRP A 88 -9.87 -5.22 -0.40
CA TRP A 88 -8.62 -4.63 -0.88
C TRP A 88 -7.66 -4.39 0.28
N ILE A 89 -6.37 -4.67 0.05
CA ILE A 89 -5.30 -4.44 1.00
C ILE A 89 -4.37 -3.37 0.45
N TRP A 90 -4.23 -2.25 1.16
CA TRP A 90 -3.38 -1.14 0.76
C TRP A 90 -2.05 -1.18 1.53
N CYS A 91 -1.02 -1.77 0.91
CA CYS A 91 0.30 -1.93 1.50
C CYS A 91 1.20 -0.73 1.25
N MET A 92 1.95 -0.30 2.26
CA MET A 92 2.96 0.74 2.14
C MET A 92 3.98 0.71 3.28
N ASP A 93 5.16 1.29 3.04
CA ASP A 93 6.16 1.57 4.07
C ASP A 93 5.76 2.78 4.93
N ASP A 94 6.40 2.92 6.09
CA ASP A 94 6.16 3.99 7.07
C ASP A 94 6.59 5.39 6.59
N ASP A 95 7.38 5.49 5.53
CA ASP A 95 7.85 6.72 4.90
C ASP A 95 7.06 7.14 3.64
N VAL A 96 5.95 6.46 3.35
CA VAL A 96 5.01 6.82 2.30
C VAL A 96 3.91 7.72 2.85
N PHE A 97 3.64 8.85 2.19
CA PHE A 97 2.65 9.83 2.63
C PHE A 97 1.57 10.04 1.56
N PRO A 98 0.50 9.21 1.59
CA PRO A 98 -0.56 9.35 0.59
C PRO A 98 -1.28 10.70 0.73
N ARG A 99 -1.61 11.32 -0.41
CA ARG A 99 -2.48 12.49 -0.44
C ARG A 99 -3.88 12.11 0.04
N ALA A 100 -4.60 13.06 0.61
CA ALA A 100 -5.93 12.81 1.18
C ALA A 100 -6.96 12.25 0.18
N ASP A 101 -6.78 12.53 -1.11
CA ASP A 101 -7.63 12.05 -2.21
C ASP A 101 -7.11 10.77 -2.89
N CYS A 102 -5.97 10.21 -2.45
CA CYS A 102 -5.30 9.11 -3.14
C CYS A 102 -6.21 7.89 -3.30
N LEU A 103 -6.84 7.44 -2.22
CA LEU A 103 -7.73 6.29 -2.26
C LEU A 103 -9.00 6.57 -3.09
N GLU A 104 -9.56 7.77 -3.00
CA GLU A 104 -10.72 8.18 -3.79
C GLU A 104 -10.46 8.05 -5.29
N GLN A 105 -9.24 8.40 -5.74
CA GLN A 105 -8.83 8.26 -7.14
C GLN A 105 -8.68 6.80 -7.59
N LEU A 106 -8.43 5.87 -6.68
CA LEU A 106 -8.28 4.43 -6.97
C LEU A 106 -9.61 3.68 -6.99
N LEU A 107 -10.60 4.13 -6.20
CA LEU A 107 -11.90 3.44 -6.05
C LEU A 107 -12.61 3.11 -7.36
N PRO A 108 -12.63 3.96 -8.41
CA PRO A 108 -13.31 3.63 -9.66
C PRO A 108 -12.77 2.37 -10.36
N TYR A 109 -11.57 1.95 -10.00
CA TYR A 109 -10.89 0.80 -10.62
C TYR A 109 -11.08 -0.50 -9.83
N THR A 110 -11.48 -0.42 -8.55
CA THR A 110 -11.58 -1.60 -7.68
C THR A 110 -12.69 -2.58 -8.09
N GLY A 111 -13.68 -2.14 -8.85
CA GLY A 111 -14.77 -2.98 -9.36
C GLY A 111 -14.48 -3.68 -10.68
N LYS A 112 -13.33 -3.44 -11.31
CA LYS A 112 -12.95 -4.06 -12.59
C LYS A 112 -12.43 -5.48 -12.34
N LYS A 113 -13.01 -6.47 -13.00
CA LYS A 113 -12.72 -7.91 -12.76
C LYS A 113 -11.30 -8.33 -13.15
N ASP A 114 -10.68 -7.59 -14.04
CA ASP A 114 -9.36 -7.90 -14.63
C ASP A 114 -8.22 -7.20 -13.86
N ILE A 115 -8.54 -6.38 -12.84
CA ILE A 115 -7.57 -5.66 -12.04
C ILE A 115 -7.39 -6.35 -10.69
N GLY A 116 -6.20 -6.91 -10.47
CA GLY A 116 -5.81 -7.49 -9.18
C GLY A 116 -4.89 -6.57 -8.36
N ILE A 117 -4.22 -5.61 -9.00
CA ILE A 117 -3.28 -4.70 -8.34
C ILE A 117 -3.52 -3.28 -8.86
N LEU A 118 -3.56 -2.33 -7.93
CA LEU A 118 -3.63 -0.89 -8.21
C LEU A 118 -2.46 -0.21 -7.50
N ALA A 119 -1.69 0.58 -8.22
CA ALA A 119 -0.60 1.37 -7.66
C ALA A 119 -0.84 2.86 -7.94
N PRO A 120 -0.87 3.72 -6.92
CA PRO A 120 -0.87 5.17 -7.13
C PRO A 120 0.48 5.61 -7.69
N ARG A 121 0.49 6.75 -8.37
CA ARG A 121 1.75 7.37 -8.76
C ARG A 121 2.50 7.86 -7.54
N ARG A 122 3.80 7.57 -7.51
CA ARG A 122 4.69 8.19 -6.54
C ARG A 122 5.20 9.53 -7.06
N LEU A 123 5.26 10.50 -6.16
CA LEU A 123 5.89 11.79 -6.41
C LEU A 123 7.10 11.91 -5.50
N LEU A 124 8.23 12.31 -6.06
CA LEU A 124 9.42 12.71 -5.32
C LEU A 124 9.58 14.21 -5.51
N GLU A 125 9.52 14.98 -4.41
CA GLU A 125 9.62 16.46 -4.43
C GLU A 125 8.61 17.13 -5.39
N GLY A 126 7.43 16.51 -5.58
CA GLY A 126 6.37 17.01 -6.47
C GLY A 126 6.47 16.54 -7.92
N GLU A 127 7.59 15.93 -8.32
CA GLU A 127 7.78 15.37 -9.65
C GLU A 127 7.40 13.89 -9.69
N ILE A 128 6.95 13.41 -10.87
CA ILE A 128 6.61 11.99 -11.04
C ILE A 128 7.90 11.16 -10.99
N PHE A 129 7.94 10.19 -10.07
CA PHE A 129 9.05 9.27 -9.96
C PHE A 129 9.01 8.25 -11.12
N THR A 130 9.87 8.43 -12.11
CA THR A 130 9.82 7.68 -13.37
C THR A 130 10.41 6.27 -13.30
N HIS A 131 11.12 5.92 -12.21
CA HIS A 131 11.74 4.60 -12.04
C HIS A 131 10.77 3.50 -11.60
N ASP A 132 9.50 3.83 -11.31
CA ASP A 132 8.48 2.90 -10.85
C ASP A 132 7.86 2.02 -11.96
N PHE A 133 8.28 2.22 -13.21
CA PHE A 133 7.71 1.50 -14.34
C PHE A 133 8.50 0.24 -14.66
N GLN A 134 8.44 -0.76 -13.75
CA GLN A 134 8.92 -2.11 -14.03
C GLN A 134 7.73 -3.01 -14.37
N ALA A 135 7.79 -3.70 -15.50
CA ALA A 135 6.77 -4.65 -15.92
C ALA A 135 7.30 -6.08 -15.74
N TYR A 136 6.56 -6.90 -14.99
CA TYR A 136 6.87 -8.31 -14.80
C TYR A 136 6.05 -9.19 -15.74
N ASN A 137 6.70 -10.19 -16.33
CA ASN A 137 5.99 -11.20 -17.09
C ASN A 137 5.45 -12.28 -16.15
N LEU A 138 4.17 -12.19 -15.78
CA LEU A 138 3.53 -13.16 -14.88
C LEU A 138 3.44 -14.56 -15.46
N SER A 139 3.53 -14.71 -16.80
CA SER A 139 3.57 -16.02 -17.47
C SER A 139 4.95 -16.68 -17.40
N ASN A 140 6.00 -15.92 -17.10
CA ASN A 140 7.35 -16.43 -16.90
C ASN A 140 8.07 -15.65 -15.80
N PRO A 141 7.99 -16.09 -14.54
CA PRO A 141 8.54 -15.38 -13.38
C PRO A 141 10.07 -15.28 -13.38
N PHE A 142 10.76 -16.01 -14.27
CA PHE A 142 12.22 -15.94 -14.41
C PHE A 142 12.67 -14.86 -15.41
N VAL A 143 11.75 -14.20 -16.09
CA VAL A 143 12.03 -13.11 -17.03
C VAL A 143 11.45 -11.82 -16.50
N SER A 144 12.25 -11.04 -15.76
CA SER A 144 11.90 -9.65 -15.49
C SER A 144 12.07 -8.84 -16.78
N MET A 145 10.99 -8.26 -17.28
CA MET A 145 11.06 -7.36 -18.43
C MET A 145 11.17 -5.93 -17.94
N TYR A 146 12.38 -5.38 -17.99
CA TYR A 146 12.58 -3.94 -17.96
C TYR A 146 12.09 -3.38 -19.30
N SER A 147 10.87 -2.85 -19.34
CA SER A 147 10.35 -2.26 -20.55
C SER A 147 10.86 -0.85 -20.74
N LYS A 148 11.96 -0.69 -21.49
CA LYS A 148 12.42 0.63 -21.99
C LYS A 148 11.33 1.42 -22.72
N LYS A 149 10.26 0.78 -23.18
CA LYS A 149 9.12 1.44 -23.86
C LYS A 149 8.20 2.19 -22.89
N LEU A 150 8.21 1.86 -21.60
CA LEU A 150 7.45 2.57 -20.56
C LEU A 150 8.31 3.63 -19.86
N ALA A 151 9.63 3.40 -19.76
CA ALA A 151 10.57 4.39 -19.26
C ALA A 151 10.64 5.57 -20.26
N GLY A 152 10.09 6.71 -19.90
CA GLY A 152 10.06 7.91 -20.74
C GLY A 152 8.69 8.27 -21.33
N ARG A 153 7.63 7.48 -21.08
CA ARG A 153 6.27 7.95 -21.33
C ARG A 153 5.79 8.79 -20.15
N HIS A 154 5.53 10.05 -20.37
CA HIS A 154 4.70 10.84 -19.47
C HIS A 154 3.29 10.24 -19.47
N ILE A 155 3.03 9.32 -18.53
CA ILE A 155 1.70 8.77 -18.35
C ILE A 155 0.89 9.79 -17.58
N THR A 156 0.10 10.58 -18.29
CA THR A 156 -0.77 11.65 -17.73
C THR A 156 -2.14 11.12 -17.31
N SER A 157 -2.48 9.89 -17.69
CA SER A 157 -3.76 9.22 -17.37
C SER A 157 -3.51 7.83 -16.81
N PRO A 158 -4.46 7.24 -16.06
CA PRO A 158 -4.41 5.85 -15.65
C PRO A 158 -4.20 4.94 -16.87
N THR A 159 -3.18 4.09 -16.81
CA THR A 159 -2.88 3.14 -17.88
C THR A 159 -3.16 1.74 -17.37
N GLU A 160 -4.08 1.05 -18.02
CA GLU A 160 -4.27 -0.38 -17.79
C GLU A 160 -3.15 -1.15 -18.50
N ILE A 161 -2.47 -2.00 -17.75
CA ILE A 161 -1.52 -2.95 -18.31
C ILE A 161 -1.98 -4.34 -17.92
N THR A 162 -2.53 -5.02 -18.91
CA THR A 162 -3.05 -6.38 -18.74
C THR A 162 -1.89 -7.38 -18.67
N GLY A 163 -1.88 -8.24 -17.65
CA GLY A 163 -0.91 -9.32 -17.50
C GLY A 163 0.47 -8.94 -16.98
N THR A 164 0.61 -7.73 -16.40
CA THR A 164 1.87 -7.30 -15.78
C THR A 164 1.63 -6.74 -14.38
N ALA A 165 2.52 -7.07 -13.45
CA ALA A 165 2.60 -6.43 -12.13
C ALA A 165 3.65 -5.31 -12.17
N PHE A 166 3.42 -4.24 -11.41
CA PHE A 166 4.39 -3.17 -11.24
C PHE A 166 4.98 -3.25 -9.84
N GLU A 167 6.29 -3.29 -9.74
CA GLU A 167 7.01 -3.04 -8.51
C GLU A 167 7.82 -1.76 -8.63
N GLY A 168 7.84 -0.98 -7.54
CA GLY A 168 8.79 0.11 -7.38
C GLY A 168 10.09 -0.39 -6.73
N PRO A 169 11.20 0.34 -6.86
CA PRO A 169 12.41 0.03 -6.12
C PRO A 169 12.17 0.16 -4.63
N PHE A 170 12.68 -0.80 -3.88
CA PHE A 170 12.72 -0.82 -2.41
C PHE A 170 13.72 0.19 -1.89
#